data_ca1ddf62c5d214c6a40e3722cece0fd3
#
_entry.id   ca1ddf62c5d214c6a40e3722cece0fd3
#
_cell.length_a   1.000
_cell.length_b   1.000
_cell.length_c   1.000
_cell.angle_alpha   90.00
_cell.angle_beta   90.00
_cell.angle_gamma   90.00
#
_symmetry.space_group_name_H-M   'P 1'
#
loop_
_entity.id
_entity.type
_entity.pdbx_description
1 polymer ?
#
loop_
_entity_poly.entity_id
_entity_poly.type
_entity_poly.pdbx_seq_one_letter_code
_entity_poly.pdbx_strand_id
1 'polypeptide(L)'
;MTLKQYNTCTLEAANYADPDAYVSDLALSYIWGDGPEDSIPEDRIQQLREIHRAAAMTVPEIAKAAGLNITQMSARFAVPYRTMQDWFSGARSCSLASRLMMQECLGLYRPPID
;
A
#
# COMPACT_ATOMS: atom_id res chain seq x y z
N MET A 1 13.91 -4.76 -1.03
CA MET A 1 13.48 -5.91 -1.87
C MET A 1 13.62 -5.58 -3.35
N THR A 2 13.65 -6.59 -4.20
CA THR A 2 13.66 -6.39 -5.64
C THR A 2 12.30 -5.91 -6.13
N LEU A 3 12.25 -5.36 -7.34
CA LEU A 3 10.98 -4.94 -7.93
C LEU A 3 9.98 -6.10 -8.06
N LYS A 4 10.47 -7.28 -8.42
CA LYS A 4 9.64 -8.48 -8.55
C LYS A 4 9.05 -8.92 -7.20
N GLN A 5 9.87 -8.91 -6.16
CA GLN A 5 9.42 -9.21 -4.80
C GLN A 5 8.38 -8.21 -4.32
N TYR A 6 8.65 -6.92 -4.56
CA TYR A 6 7.71 -5.84 -4.21
C TYR A 6 6.37 -6.01 -4.91
N ASN A 7 6.39 -6.28 -6.20
CA ASN A 7 5.16 -6.46 -6.98
C ASN A 7 4.32 -7.61 -6.43
N THR A 8 4.94 -8.76 -6.15
CA THR A 8 4.25 -9.91 -5.56
C THR A 8 3.64 -9.57 -4.20
N CYS A 9 4.44 -8.97 -3.32
CA CYS A 9 3.98 -8.60 -1.97
C CYS A 9 2.83 -7.60 -2.01
N THR A 10 2.89 -6.63 -2.92
CA THR A 10 1.88 -5.58 -3.04
C THR A 10 0.56 -6.14 -3.57
N LEU A 11 0.61 -6.98 -4.59
CA LEU A 11 -0.61 -7.58 -5.15
C LEU A 11 -1.26 -8.57 -4.17
N GLU A 12 -0.45 -9.31 -3.41
CA GLU A 12 -0.96 -10.26 -2.42
C GLU A 12 -1.62 -9.57 -1.22
N ALA A 13 -1.29 -8.32 -0.93
CA ALA A 13 -1.85 -7.60 0.21
C ALA A 13 -3.39 -7.54 0.16
N ALA A 14 -3.99 -7.49 -1.03
CA ALA A 14 -5.43 -7.45 -1.19
C ALA A 14 -6.12 -8.75 -0.75
N ASN A 15 -5.39 -9.86 -0.65
CA ASN A 15 -5.92 -11.17 -0.26
C ASN A 15 -5.94 -11.37 1.26
N TYR A 16 -5.44 -10.41 2.03
CA TYR A 16 -5.33 -10.52 3.48
C TYR A 16 -5.98 -9.34 4.16
N ALA A 17 -7.05 -9.58 4.90
CA ALA A 17 -7.66 -8.56 5.75
C ALA A 17 -6.82 -8.33 7.02
N ASP A 18 -6.20 -9.41 7.54
CA ASP A 18 -5.37 -9.35 8.74
C ASP A 18 -3.89 -9.12 8.39
N PRO A 19 -3.31 -7.99 8.82
CA PRO A 19 -1.90 -7.70 8.54
C PRO A 19 -0.94 -8.73 9.13
N ASP A 20 -1.26 -9.34 10.26
CA ASP A 20 -0.39 -10.34 10.89
C ASP A 20 -0.35 -11.64 10.07
N ALA A 21 -1.50 -12.08 9.55
CA ALA A 21 -1.56 -13.23 8.65
C ALA A 21 -0.78 -12.97 7.36
N TYR A 22 -0.91 -11.77 6.80
CA TYR A 22 -0.16 -11.35 5.63
C TYR A 22 1.34 -11.42 5.87
N VAL A 23 1.81 -10.82 6.96
CA VAL A 23 3.25 -10.81 7.29
C VAL A 23 3.77 -12.22 7.49
N SER A 24 3.05 -13.05 8.24
CA SER A 24 3.46 -14.43 8.50
C SER A 24 3.62 -15.24 7.21
N ASP A 25 2.65 -15.14 6.32
CA ASP A 25 2.66 -15.91 5.08
C ASP A 25 3.71 -15.38 4.10
N LEU A 26 3.77 -14.08 3.90
CA LEU A 26 4.67 -13.48 2.91
C LEU A 26 6.13 -13.51 3.36
N ALA A 27 6.41 -13.39 4.65
CA ALA A 27 7.78 -13.46 5.16
C ALA A 27 8.42 -14.82 4.93
N LEU A 28 7.62 -15.88 4.86
CA LEU A 28 8.08 -17.25 4.63
C LEU A 28 7.97 -17.69 3.16
N SER A 29 7.56 -16.77 2.27
CA SER A 29 7.36 -17.11 0.86
C SER A 29 8.67 -17.49 0.17
N TYR A 30 8.57 -18.37 -0.82
CA TYR A 30 9.69 -18.78 -1.67
C TYR A 30 10.31 -17.63 -2.48
N ILE A 31 9.63 -16.51 -2.62
CA ILE A 31 10.11 -15.37 -3.41
C ILE A 31 11.44 -14.78 -2.89
N TRP A 32 11.77 -15.05 -1.63
CA TRP A 32 13.01 -14.53 -1.01
C TRP A 32 14.23 -15.39 -1.30
N GLY A 33 14.03 -16.64 -1.74
CA GLY A 33 15.12 -17.57 -1.99
C GLY A 33 15.82 -18.05 -0.72
N ASP A 34 15.18 -17.93 0.44
CA ASP A 34 15.76 -18.35 1.72
C ASP A 34 15.78 -19.87 1.83
N GLY A 35 16.84 -20.39 2.45
CA GLY A 35 16.87 -21.79 2.89
C GLY A 35 16.06 -22.00 4.16
N PRO A 36 15.73 -23.26 4.48
CA PRO A 36 14.90 -23.55 5.67
C PRO A 36 15.56 -23.22 7.01
N GLU A 37 16.87 -23.00 7.01
CA GLU A 37 17.64 -22.67 8.23
C GLU A 37 17.88 -21.16 8.38
N ASP A 38 17.52 -20.38 7.36
CA ASP A 38 17.74 -18.93 7.41
C ASP A 38 16.70 -18.27 8.32
N SER A 39 17.17 -17.37 9.16
CA SER A 39 16.26 -16.53 9.95
C SER A 39 15.66 -15.44 9.06
N ILE A 40 14.41 -15.05 9.38
CA ILE A 40 13.73 -13.97 8.68
C ILE A 40 14.32 -12.64 9.13
N PRO A 41 14.85 -11.81 8.19
CA PRO A 41 15.33 -10.48 8.55
C PRO A 41 14.20 -9.62 9.13
N GLU A 42 14.48 -8.88 10.19
CA GLU A 42 13.48 -8.04 10.84
C GLU A 42 13.00 -6.90 9.93
N ASP A 43 13.88 -6.35 9.11
CA ASP A 43 13.49 -5.31 8.15
C ASP A 43 12.50 -5.81 7.11
N ARG A 44 12.55 -7.09 6.74
CA ARG A 44 11.55 -7.70 5.86
C ARG A 44 10.16 -7.64 6.49
N ILE A 45 10.05 -7.94 7.77
CA ILE A 45 8.78 -7.89 8.51
C ILE A 45 8.23 -6.47 8.50
N GLN A 46 9.07 -5.48 8.78
CA GLN A 46 8.67 -4.07 8.77
C GLN A 46 8.24 -3.61 7.38
N GLN A 47 8.98 -3.99 6.34
CA GLN A 47 8.62 -3.67 4.97
C GLN A 47 7.27 -4.25 4.58
N LEU A 48 6.99 -5.50 4.95
CA LEU A 48 5.71 -6.14 4.68
C LEU A 48 4.56 -5.46 5.41
N ARG A 49 4.75 -5.05 6.67
CA ARG A 49 3.74 -4.30 7.42
C ARG A 49 3.41 -2.98 6.74
N GLU A 50 4.42 -2.25 6.29
CA GLU A 50 4.24 -0.98 5.58
C GLU A 50 3.54 -1.17 4.23
N ILE A 51 3.88 -2.20 3.48
CA ILE A 51 3.21 -2.52 2.21
C ILE A 51 1.73 -2.79 2.44
N HIS A 52 1.41 -3.64 3.42
CA HIS A 52 0.01 -3.97 3.74
C HIS A 52 -0.76 -2.74 4.19
N ARG A 53 -0.17 -1.93 5.06
CA ARG A 53 -0.77 -0.68 5.54
C ARG A 53 -1.10 0.24 4.36
N ALA A 54 -0.13 0.48 3.48
CA ALA A 54 -0.31 1.37 2.34
C ALA A 54 -1.34 0.82 1.34
N ALA A 55 -1.31 -0.49 1.08
CA ALA A 55 -2.24 -1.14 0.16
C ALA A 55 -3.69 -1.13 0.68
N ALA A 56 -3.87 -1.13 1.99
CA ALA A 56 -5.19 -1.14 2.62
C ALA A 56 -5.81 0.26 2.79
N MET A 57 -5.02 1.33 2.66
CA MET A 57 -5.54 2.70 2.87
C MET A 57 -6.52 3.10 1.78
N THR A 58 -7.66 3.61 2.21
CA THR A 58 -8.67 4.22 1.32
C THR A 58 -8.29 5.67 1.01
N VAL A 59 -8.89 6.23 -0.05
CA VAL A 59 -8.62 7.63 -0.42
C VAL A 59 -8.95 8.61 0.73
N PRO A 60 -10.09 8.50 1.43
CA PRO A 60 -10.34 9.36 2.59
C PRO A 60 -9.28 9.23 3.70
N GLU A 61 -8.80 8.02 3.95
CA GLU A 61 -7.75 7.78 4.93
C GLU A 61 -6.42 8.43 4.53
N ILE A 62 -6.07 8.35 3.23
CA ILE A 62 -4.88 9.00 2.67
C ILE A 62 -5.00 10.52 2.83
N ALA A 63 -6.14 11.09 2.49
CA ALA A 63 -6.41 12.52 2.62
C ALA A 63 -6.28 12.98 4.08
N LYS A 64 -6.86 12.24 5.00
CA LYS A 64 -6.79 12.54 6.43
C LYS A 64 -5.36 12.51 6.95
N ALA A 65 -4.59 11.50 6.56
CA ALA A 65 -3.19 11.40 6.95
C ALA A 65 -2.34 12.57 6.43
N ALA A 66 -2.69 13.10 5.27
CA ALA A 66 -2.00 14.25 4.66
C ALA A 66 -2.56 15.60 5.13
N GLY A 67 -3.64 15.62 5.89
CA GLY A 67 -4.31 16.85 6.31
C GLY A 67 -5.03 17.59 5.20
N LEU A 68 -5.52 16.85 4.18
CA LEU A 68 -6.20 17.42 3.01
C LEU A 68 -7.68 17.06 3.02
N ASN A 69 -8.51 18.01 2.54
CA ASN A 69 -9.93 17.75 2.31
C ASN A 69 -10.16 17.28 0.87
N ILE A 70 -11.40 16.95 0.54
CA ILE A 70 -11.77 16.44 -0.78
C ILE A 70 -11.42 17.41 -1.91
N THR A 71 -11.66 18.72 -1.72
CA THR A 71 -11.37 19.75 -2.71
C THR A 71 -9.85 19.84 -2.96
N GLN A 72 -9.07 19.80 -1.89
CA GLN A 72 -7.61 19.83 -1.97
C GLN A 72 -7.05 18.58 -2.65
N MET A 73 -7.60 17.41 -2.36
CA MET A 73 -7.22 16.15 -3.03
C MET A 73 -7.52 16.21 -4.53
N SER A 74 -8.71 16.69 -4.89
CA SER A 74 -9.10 16.85 -6.29
C SER A 74 -8.12 17.77 -7.03
N ALA A 75 -7.79 18.92 -6.45
CA ALA A 75 -6.87 19.87 -7.04
C ALA A 75 -5.43 19.32 -7.12
N ARG A 76 -4.97 18.69 -6.03
CA ARG A 76 -3.59 18.20 -5.93
C ARG A 76 -3.27 17.15 -6.99
N PHE A 77 -4.23 16.29 -7.30
CA PHE A 77 -4.02 15.17 -8.21
C PHE A 77 -4.71 15.34 -9.57
N ALA A 78 -5.29 16.53 -9.82
CA ALA A 78 -5.99 16.82 -11.06
C ALA A 78 -7.07 15.78 -11.38
N VAL A 79 -7.79 15.33 -10.35
CA VAL A 79 -8.91 14.40 -10.47
C VAL A 79 -10.21 15.20 -10.49
N PRO A 80 -11.14 14.91 -11.40
CA PRO A 80 -12.44 15.59 -11.37
C PRO A 80 -13.10 15.47 -10.00
N TYR A 81 -13.68 16.56 -9.51
CA TYR A 81 -14.28 16.60 -8.18
C TYR A 81 -15.30 15.47 -7.97
N ARG A 82 -16.14 15.21 -8.98
CA ARG A 82 -17.12 14.12 -8.92
C ARG A 82 -16.46 12.75 -8.71
N THR A 83 -15.38 12.47 -9.40
CA THR A 83 -14.63 11.22 -9.23
C THR A 83 -14.06 11.14 -7.83
N MET A 84 -13.50 12.23 -7.32
CA MET A 84 -12.97 12.28 -5.95
C MET A 84 -14.07 12.06 -4.93
N GLN A 85 -15.26 12.64 -5.12
CA GLN A 85 -16.42 12.38 -4.27
C GLN A 85 -16.81 10.91 -4.27
N ASP A 86 -16.80 10.26 -5.44
CA ASP A 86 -17.14 8.84 -5.56
C ASP A 86 -16.12 7.96 -4.82
N TRP A 87 -14.84 8.33 -4.86
CA TRP A 87 -13.81 7.62 -4.09
C TRP A 87 -13.96 7.84 -2.58
N PHE A 88 -14.32 9.04 -2.17
CA PHE A 88 -14.52 9.33 -0.73
C PHE A 88 -15.75 8.62 -0.17
N SER A 89 -16.82 8.53 -0.95
CA SER A 89 -18.06 7.89 -0.51
C SER A 89 -18.06 6.36 -0.65
N GLY A 90 -17.11 5.81 -1.41
CA GLY A 90 -17.08 4.40 -1.73
C GLY A 90 -17.98 4.00 -2.90
N ALA A 91 -18.61 4.97 -3.59
CA ALA A 91 -19.43 4.70 -4.77
C ALA A 91 -18.62 4.13 -5.93
N ARG A 92 -17.33 4.47 -5.99
CA ARG A 92 -16.34 3.89 -6.91
C ARG A 92 -15.08 3.53 -6.15
N SER A 93 -14.43 2.45 -6.56
CA SER A 93 -13.13 2.06 -6.02
C SER A 93 -12.01 2.80 -6.76
N CYS A 94 -11.08 3.36 -6.01
CA CYS A 94 -9.83 3.88 -6.56
C CYS A 94 -8.84 2.72 -6.68
N SER A 95 -8.13 2.62 -7.80
CA SER A 95 -7.17 1.54 -8.02
C SER A 95 -6.05 1.53 -6.98
N LEU A 96 -5.49 0.35 -6.73
CA LEU A 96 -4.33 0.20 -5.85
C LEU A 96 -3.17 1.08 -6.32
N ALA A 97 -2.88 1.08 -7.63
CA ALA A 97 -1.80 1.88 -8.20
C ALA A 97 -1.99 3.37 -7.92
N SER A 98 -3.20 3.89 -8.12
CA SER A 98 -3.50 5.31 -7.85
C SER A 98 -3.37 5.63 -6.37
N ARG A 99 -3.85 4.77 -5.48
CA ARG A 99 -3.76 4.99 -4.03
C ARG A 99 -2.33 4.98 -3.54
N LEU A 100 -1.50 4.07 -4.04
CA LEU A 100 -0.08 4.04 -3.69
C LEU A 100 0.65 5.27 -4.22
N MET A 101 0.36 5.69 -5.46
CA MET A 101 0.95 6.87 -6.06
C MET A 101 0.62 8.14 -5.25
N MET A 102 -0.63 8.29 -4.81
CA MET A 102 -1.04 9.42 -3.96
C MET A 102 -0.23 9.44 -2.66
N GLN A 103 -0.05 8.29 -2.02
CA GLN A 103 0.71 8.19 -0.78
C GLN A 103 2.19 8.56 -0.99
N GLU A 104 2.80 8.12 -2.09
CA GLU A 104 4.17 8.49 -2.41
C GLU A 104 4.29 9.99 -2.67
N CYS A 105 3.38 10.57 -3.45
CA CYS A 105 3.39 11.99 -3.76
C CYS A 105 3.19 12.87 -2.52
N LEU A 106 2.44 12.37 -1.54
CA LEU A 106 2.17 13.09 -0.29
C LEU A 106 3.21 12.82 0.81
N GLY A 107 4.22 12.02 0.52
CA GLY A 107 5.26 11.69 1.49
C GLY A 107 4.82 10.72 2.58
N LEU A 108 3.71 10.00 2.39
CA LEU A 108 3.16 9.07 3.38
C LEU A 108 3.72 7.66 3.25
N TYR A 109 4.32 7.35 2.11
CA TYR A 109 4.77 6.01 1.81
C TYR A 109 5.95 6.04 0.85
N ARG A 110 6.92 5.17 1.11
CA ARG A 110 8.06 4.94 0.21
C ARG A 110 8.16 3.44 -0.07
N PRO A 111 7.98 3.00 -1.32
CA PRO A 111 8.13 1.58 -1.66
C PRO A 111 9.52 1.06 -1.27
N PRO A 112 9.60 -0.08 -0.57
CA PRO A 112 10.89 -0.63 -0.13
C PRO A 112 11.60 -1.39 -1.25
N ILE A 113 11.86 -0.71 -2.36
CA ILE A 113 12.54 -1.26 -3.53
C ILE A 113 14.01 -0.83 -3.50
N ASP A 114 14.89 -1.78 -3.72
CA ASP A 114 16.33 -1.52 -3.78
C ASP A 114 16.73 -0.72 -5.03
#